data_acb19eb714af6b1ad2ad556cadf0c20d
#
_entry.id   acb19eb714af6b1ad2ad556cadf0c20d
#
_cell.length_a   1.000
_cell.length_b   1.000
_cell.length_c   1.000
_cell.angle_alpha   90.00
_cell.angle_beta   90.00
_cell.angle_gamma   90.00
#
_symmetry.space_group_name_H-M   'P 1'
#
loop_
_entity.id
_entity.type
_entity.pdbx_description
1 polymer ?
#
loop_
_entity_poly.entity_id
_entity_poly.type
_entity_poly.pdbx_seq_one_letter_code
_entity_poly.pdbx_strand_id
1 'polypeptide(L)' 'QRIELDQLLREAQDTHDALAKQYEQYQNHEKQLMNEAKEKANQRVKSATNEADEILKELRELRDKKGA' A
#
# COMPACT_ATOMS: atom_id res chain seq x y z
N GLN A 1 -0.90 -19.64 46.98
CA GLN A 1 -0.18 -18.37 46.77
C GLN A 1 0.86 -18.47 45.64
N ARG A 2 1.63 -19.53 45.61
CA ARG A 2 2.59 -19.79 44.54
C ARG A 2 1.86 -20.07 43.19
N ILE A 3 0.73 -20.73 43.28
CA ILE A 3 -0.09 -21.05 42.13
C ILE A 3 -0.68 -19.77 41.52
N GLU A 4 -1.07 -18.82 42.36
CA GLU A 4 -1.61 -17.54 41.91
C GLU A 4 -0.57 -16.68 41.18
N LEU A 5 0.65 -16.66 41.69
CA LEU A 5 1.75 -15.94 41.06
C LEU A 5 2.14 -16.55 39.71
N ASP A 6 2.24 -17.87 39.65
CA ASP A 6 2.53 -18.59 38.41
C ASP A 6 1.45 -18.35 37.37
N GLN A 7 0.18 -18.33 37.80
CA GLN A 7 -0.96 -18.08 36.93
C GLN A 7 -0.95 -16.66 36.40
N LEU A 8 -0.64 -15.68 37.25
CA LEU A 8 -0.50 -14.28 36.86
C LEU A 8 0.60 -14.08 35.85
N LEU A 9 1.74 -14.74 36.05
CA LEU A 9 2.87 -14.67 35.12
C LEU A 9 2.50 -15.26 33.75
N ARG A 10 1.80 -16.38 33.73
CA ARG A 10 1.33 -17.01 32.49
C ARG A 10 0.36 -16.09 31.75
N GLU A 11 -0.60 -15.52 32.46
CA GLU A 11 -1.57 -14.61 31.88
C GLU A 11 -0.89 -13.36 31.31
N ALA A 12 0.07 -12.81 32.04
CA ALA A 12 0.84 -11.66 31.58
C ALA A 12 1.64 -12.00 30.32
N GLN A 13 2.25 -13.18 30.29
CA GLN A 13 3.02 -13.64 29.14
C GLN A 13 2.12 -13.90 27.92
N ASP A 14 0.98 -14.53 28.14
CA ASP A 14 0.00 -14.78 27.07
C ASP A 14 -0.52 -13.46 26.49
N THR A 15 -0.80 -12.50 27.35
CA THR A 15 -1.24 -11.16 26.92
C THR A 15 -0.15 -10.47 26.13
N HIS A 16 1.10 -10.56 26.58
CA HIS A 16 2.24 -9.99 25.89
C HIS A 16 2.40 -10.59 24.50
N ASP A 17 2.31 -11.92 24.39
CA ASP A 17 2.43 -12.63 23.12
C ASP A 17 1.29 -12.27 22.17
N ALA A 18 0.07 -12.16 22.69
CA ALA A 18 -1.10 -11.77 21.91
C ALA A 18 -0.96 -10.34 21.37
N LEU A 19 -0.47 -9.43 22.19
CA LEU A 19 -0.21 -8.05 21.78
C LEU A 19 0.89 -7.96 20.73
N ALA A 20 1.96 -8.74 20.90
CA ALA A 20 3.04 -8.78 19.92
C ALA A 20 2.55 -9.27 18.55
N LYS A 21 1.72 -10.32 18.53
CA LYS A 21 1.11 -10.82 17.29
C LYS A 21 0.18 -9.79 16.65
N GLN A 22 -0.63 -9.12 17.46
CA GLN A 22 -1.56 -8.10 17.01
C GLN A 22 -0.81 -6.93 16.38
N TYR A 23 0.29 -6.51 17.01
CA TYR A 23 1.14 -5.44 16.51
C TYR A 23 1.80 -5.82 15.17
N GLU A 24 2.29 -7.05 15.07
CA GLU A 24 2.88 -7.57 13.83
C GLU A 24 1.86 -7.60 12.69
N GLN A 25 0.65 -8.07 12.96
CA GLN A 25 -0.43 -8.08 11.98
C GLN A 25 -0.80 -6.67 11.54
N TYR A 26 -0.83 -5.74 12.46
CA TYR A 26 -1.12 -4.34 12.17
C TYR A 26 -0.05 -3.74 11.26
N GLN A 27 1.23 -3.98 11.55
CA GLN A 27 2.33 -3.50 10.73
C GLN A 27 2.29 -4.10 9.32
N ASN A 28 2.02 -5.38 9.20
CA ASN A 28 1.90 -6.06 7.91
C ASN A 28 0.74 -5.49 7.10
N HIS A 29 -0.38 -5.23 7.73
CA HIS A 29 -1.54 -4.63 7.09
C HIS A 29 -1.24 -3.21 6.59
N GLU A 30 -0.60 -2.39 7.41
CA GLU A 30 -0.16 -1.04 7.04
C GLU A 30 0.77 -1.05 5.82
N LYS A 31 1.73 -1.98 5.83
CA LYS A 31 2.69 -2.14 4.74
C LYS A 31 1.97 -2.53 3.45
N GLN A 32 1.01 -3.43 3.54
CA GLN A 32 0.20 -3.88 2.41
C GLN A 32 -0.62 -2.72 1.83
N LEU A 33 -1.27 -1.94 2.67
CA LEU A 33 -2.04 -0.76 2.25
C LEU A 33 -1.15 0.27 1.56
N MET A 34 0.05 0.49 2.10
CA MET A 34 1.02 1.41 1.52
C MET A 34 1.46 0.95 0.12
N ASN A 35 1.74 -0.33 -0.03
CA ASN A 35 2.13 -0.92 -1.31
C ASN A 35 1.00 -0.82 -2.34
N GLU A 36 -0.23 -1.09 -1.94
CA GLU A 36 -1.41 -0.95 -2.79
C GLU A 36 -1.61 0.50 -3.25
N ALA A 37 -1.44 1.45 -2.33
CA ALA A 37 -1.56 2.87 -2.64
C ALA A 37 -0.49 3.32 -3.64
N LYS A 38 0.74 2.87 -3.47
CA LYS A 38 1.84 3.14 -4.41
C LYS A 38 1.55 2.58 -5.80
N GLU A 39 1.06 1.37 -5.85
CA GLU A 39 0.73 0.71 -7.11
C GLU A 39 -0.39 1.46 -7.85
N LYS A 40 -1.44 1.85 -7.14
CA LYS A 40 -2.53 2.65 -7.71
C LYS A 40 -2.04 4.00 -8.22
N ALA A 41 -1.18 4.66 -7.45
CA ALA A 41 -0.60 5.95 -7.86
C ALA A 41 0.24 5.79 -9.13
N ASN A 42 1.07 4.75 -9.19
CA ASN A 42 1.88 4.45 -10.37
C ASN A 42 1.02 4.17 -11.61
N GLN A 43 -0.07 3.44 -11.44
CA GLN A 43 -1.01 3.15 -12.53
C GLN A 43 -1.68 4.43 -13.05
N ARG A 44 -2.05 5.34 -12.15
CA ARG A 44 -2.65 6.63 -12.52
C ARG A 44 -1.67 7.49 -13.31
N VAL A 45 -0.43 7.56 -12.87
CA VAL A 45 0.63 8.30 -13.56
C VAL A 45 0.84 7.71 -14.95
N LYS A 46 0.92 6.40 -15.05
CA LYS A 46 1.10 5.69 -16.32
C LYS A 46 -0.06 5.98 -17.29
N SER A 47 -1.29 5.92 -16.81
CA SER A 47 -2.48 6.24 -17.61
C SER A 47 -2.47 7.68 -18.11
N ALA A 48 -2.13 8.63 -17.23
CA ALA A 48 -2.06 10.04 -17.57
C ALA A 48 -0.96 10.30 -18.60
N THR A 49 0.19 9.65 -18.46
CA THR A 49 1.30 9.75 -19.40
C THR A 49 0.89 9.20 -20.78
N ASN A 50 0.21 8.07 -20.82
CA ASN A 50 -0.29 7.47 -22.07
C ASN A 50 -1.31 8.39 -22.75
N GLU A 51 -2.23 8.99 -21.99
CA GLU A 51 -3.19 9.97 -22.53
C GLU A 51 -2.48 11.19 -23.11
N ALA A 52 -1.51 11.73 -22.42
CA ALA A 52 -0.72 12.87 -22.87
C ALA A 52 0.01 12.54 -24.17
N ASP A 53 0.59 11.37 -24.27
CA ASP A 53 1.28 10.89 -25.47
C ASP A 53 0.32 10.78 -26.66
N GLU A 54 -0.87 10.27 -26.44
CA GLU A 54 -1.90 10.17 -27.48
C GLU A 54 -2.36 11.54 -27.96
N ILE A 55 -2.58 12.48 -27.02
CA ILE A 55 -2.95 13.86 -27.36
C ILE A 55 -1.84 14.52 -28.19
N LEU A 56 -0.59 14.35 -27.81
CA LEU A 56 0.54 14.89 -28.57
C LEU A 56 0.62 14.29 -29.95
N LYS A 57 0.34 13.01 -30.09
CA LYS A 57 0.31 12.31 -31.37
C LYS A 57 -0.79 12.89 -32.27
N GLU A 58 -1.99 13.09 -31.74
CA GLU A 58 -3.10 13.68 -32.46
C GLU A 58 -2.78 15.11 -32.93
N LEU A 59 -2.16 15.90 -32.08
CA LEU A 59 -1.73 17.27 -32.42
C LEU A 59 -0.70 17.27 -33.54
N ARG A 60 0.24 16.36 -33.53
CA ARG A 60 1.23 16.21 -34.61
C ARG A 60 0.57 15.84 -35.92
N GLU A 61 -0.39 14.93 -35.91
CA GLU A 61 -1.15 14.52 -37.07
C GLU A 61 -1.93 15.69 -37.66
N LEU A 62 -2.59 16.49 -36.83
CA LEU A 62 -3.30 17.70 -37.24
C LEU A 62 -2.34 18.73 -37.85
N ARG A 63 -1.18 18.93 -37.25
CA ARG A 63 -0.14 19.83 -37.77
C ARG A 63 0.34 19.39 -39.14
N ASP A 64 0.59 18.10 -39.31
CA ASP A 64 1.07 17.54 -40.56
C ASP A 64 0.02 17.67 -41.66
N LYS A 65 -1.27 17.49 -41.35
CA LYS A 65 -2.37 17.72 -42.28
C LYS A 65 -2.46 19.16 -42.70
N LYS A 66 -2.24 20.13 -41.81
CA LYS A 66 -2.26 21.55 -42.13
C LYS A 66 -1.02 21.97 -42.92
N GLY A 67 0.11 21.29 -42.71
CA GLY A 67 1.35 21.58 -43.43
C GLY A 67 1.41 21.04 -44.84
N ALA A 68 0.51 20.13 -45.14
CA ALA A 68 0.40 19.57 -46.47
C ALA A 68 -0.54 20.40 -47.31
#